data_94c9ae25d7212aeb396c8fb531197aa2
#
_entry.id   94c9ae25d7212aeb396c8fb531197aa2
#
_cell.length_a   1.000
_cell.length_b   1.000
_cell.length_c   1.000
_cell.angle_alpha   90.00
_cell.angle_beta   90.00
_cell.angle_gamma   90.00
#
_symmetry.space_group_name_H-M   'P 1'
#
loop_
_entity.id
_entity.type
_entity.pdbx_description
1 polymer ?
#
loop_
_entity_poly.entity_id
_entity_poly.type
_entity_poly.pdbx_seq_one_letter_code
_entity_poly.pdbx_strand_id
1 'polypeptide(L)'
;MKKGFLFFLLCAVLVTANAQKKKKATLFNGKDLTGWKIHGTEKWYVDKGELVCESGPDKKYGYLSTDKSYKNFDLTLQFKQEANGNSGVFFRSDIEGVKISGWQVEVAPLNHNTGGIYESYGRGWIIKPKPEDEKLLKEGQWNTMRIRVIGDEVTTWLNGHQMVYLKDEKIGQANGFIALQIHDGGGIKVRWKNFKLKEL
;
A
#
# COMPACT_ATOMS: atom_id res chain seq x y z
N MET A 1 35.88 -11.23 -69.73
CA MET A 1 35.93 -11.29 -68.26
C MET A 1 34.99 -10.25 -67.77
N LYS A 2 33.76 -10.67 -67.34
CA LYS A 2 32.74 -9.75 -66.72
C LYS A 2 32.77 -9.96 -65.23
N LYS A 3 33.16 -8.93 -64.47
CA LYS A 3 33.13 -8.93 -62.98
C LYS A 3 31.70 -8.55 -62.49
N GLY A 4 30.98 -9.49 -61.89
CA GLY A 4 29.72 -9.22 -61.24
C GLY A 4 29.95 -8.62 -59.87
N PHE A 5 29.32 -7.47 -59.58
CA PHE A 5 29.32 -6.78 -58.29
C PHE A 5 28.07 -7.24 -57.52
N LEU A 6 28.26 -7.96 -56.45
CA LEU A 6 27.18 -8.43 -55.59
C LEU A 6 26.91 -7.35 -54.53
N PHE A 7 25.73 -6.70 -54.60
CA PHE A 7 25.28 -5.71 -53.65
C PHE A 7 24.58 -6.42 -52.48
N PHE A 8 25.21 -6.45 -51.30
CA PHE A 8 24.56 -6.90 -50.08
C PHE A 8 23.69 -5.77 -49.52
N LEU A 9 22.36 -5.94 -49.57
CA LEU A 9 21.40 -5.04 -48.98
C LEU A 9 21.26 -5.40 -47.51
N LEU A 10 21.82 -4.58 -46.60
CA LEU A 10 21.73 -4.73 -45.16
C LEU A 10 20.38 -4.11 -44.67
N CYS A 11 19.36 -4.96 -44.47
CA CYS A 11 18.10 -4.52 -43.83
C CYS A 11 18.31 -4.29 -42.35
N ALA A 12 18.42 -3.03 -41.92
CA ALA A 12 18.39 -2.65 -40.53
C ALA A 12 16.93 -2.72 -40.00
N VAL A 13 16.61 -3.72 -39.17
CA VAL A 13 15.33 -3.82 -38.47
C VAL A 13 15.37 -2.87 -37.27
N LEU A 14 14.71 -1.72 -37.40
CA LEU A 14 14.48 -0.80 -36.31
C LEU A 14 13.43 -1.40 -35.37
N VAL A 15 13.87 -2.01 -34.27
CA VAL A 15 12.98 -2.41 -33.15
C VAL A 15 12.62 -1.15 -32.38
N THR A 16 11.45 -0.56 -32.64
CA THR A 16 10.89 0.50 -31.83
C THR A 16 10.36 -0.09 -30.52
N ALA A 17 11.11 0.08 -29.44
CA ALA A 17 10.65 -0.23 -28.11
C ALA A 17 9.53 0.74 -27.72
N ASN A 18 8.27 0.32 -27.84
CA ASN A 18 7.13 1.03 -27.29
C ASN A 18 7.20 0.99 -25.77
N ALA A 19 7.78 2.01 -25.15
CA ALA A 19 7.69 2.24 -23.71
C ALA A 19 6.24 2.59 -23.37
N GLN A 20 5.44 1.59 -23.03
CA GLN A 20 4.07 1.75 -22.56
C GLN A 20 4.10 2.57 -21.28
N LYS A 21 3.66 3.83 -21.34
CA LYS A 21 3.51 4.69 -20.15
C LYS A 21 2.58 3.97 -19.17
N LYS A 22 3.14 3.41 -18.09
CA LYS A 22 2.36 2.76 -17.03
C LYS A 22 1.37 3.77 -16.46
N LYS A 23 0.07 3.49 -16.58
CA LYS A 23 -1.02 4.33 -16.10
C LYS A 23 -0.88 4.55 -14.59
N LYS A 24 -0.91 5.80 -14.15
CA LYS A 24 -1.17 6.11 -12.74
C LYS A 24 -2.60 5.70 -12.45
N ALA A 25 -2.81 4.70 -11.62
CA ALA A 25 -4.13 4.33 -11.15
C ALA A 25 -4.49 5.22 -9.95
N THR A 26 -5.67 5.82 -9.99
CA THR A 26 -6.24 6.50 -8.84
C THR A 26 -6.96 5.44 -8.03
N LEU A 27 -6.39 4.99 -6.90
CA LEU A 27 -7.02 3.99 -6.03
C LEU A 27 -8.30 4.49 -5.36
N PHE A 28 -8.41 5.79 -5.12
CA PHE A 28 -9.56 6.41 -4.46
C PHE A 28 -9.98 7.65 -5.25
N ASN A 29 -11.26 7.71 -5.62
CA ASN A 29 -11.82 8.76 -6.48
C ASN A 29 -12.30 10.01 -5.72
N GLY A 30 -12.30 9.97 -4.36
CA GLY A 30 -12.77 11.07 -3.50
C GLY A 30 -14.29 11.22 -3.45
N LYS A 31 -15.07 10.32 -4.02
CA LYS A 31 -16.54 10.43 -4.11
C LYS A 31 -17.26 9.25 -3.44
N ASP A 32 -16.79 8.04 -3.67
CA ASP A 32 -17.38 6.80 -3.19
C ASP A 32 -16.33 5.69 -3.05
N LEU A 33 -16.78 4.49 -2.69
CA LEU A 33 -15.92 3.32 -2.51
C LEU A 33 -15.82 2.45 -3.78
N THR A 34 -16.08 2.99 -4.96
CA THR A 34 -15.90 2.26 -6.22
C THR A 34 -14.45 1.76 -6.35
N GLY A 35 -14.28 0.47 -6.61
CA GLY A 35 -12.96 -0.20 -6.66
C GLY A 35 -12.46 -0.72 -5.30
N TRP A 36 -13.34 -0.65 -4.28
CA TRP A 36 -13.07 -1.14 -2.93
C TRP A 36 -14.17 -2.05 -2.41
N LYS A 37 -13.81 -3.00 -1.54
CA LYS A 37 -14.70 -3.93 -0.87
C LYS A 37 -14.55 -3.85 0.64
N ILE A 38 -15.68 -3.71 1.34
CA ILE A 38 -15.73 -3.69 2.82
C ILE A 38 -15.74 -5.13 3.34
N HIS A 39 -14.97 -5.39 4.40
CA HIS A 39 -14.93 -6.63 5.16
C HIS A 39 -15.13 -6.32 6.63
N GLY A 40 -16.17 -6.89 7.23
CA GLY A 40 -16.53 -6.63 8.63
C GLY A 40 -17.67 -5.62 8.77
N THR A 41 -17.90 -5.17 10.00
CA THR A 41 -18.99 -4.27 10.38
C THR A 41 -18.52 -2.84 10.59
N GLU A 42 -17.23 -2.59 10.41
CA GLU A 42 -16.60 -1.30 10.59
C GLU A 42 -17.10 -0.29 9.54
N LYS A 43 -17.16 0.98 9.92
CA LYS A 43 -17.70 2.02 9.07
C LYS A 43 -16.64 2.54 8.12
N TRP A 44 -16.93 2.48 6.83
CA TRP A 44 -16.13 3.05 5.77
C TRP A 44 -17.01 3.96 4.92
N TYR A 45 -16.67 5.23 4.82
CA TYR A 45 -17.46 6.20 4.06
C TYR A 45 -16.58 7.36 3.55
N VAL A 46 -17.15 8.16 2.66
CA VAL A 46 -16.51 9.36 2.14
C VAL A 46 -17.11 10.59 2.77
N ASP A 47 -16.29 11.45 3.33
CA ASP A 47 -16.67 12.75 3.88
C ASP A 47 -15.76 13.84 3.31
N LYS A 48 -16.33 14.81 2.60
CA LYS A 48 -15.62 15.96 1.98
C LYS A 48 -14.40 15.55 1.13
N GLY A 49 -14.52 14.46 0.38
CA GLY A 49 -13.46 13.97 -0.49
C GLY A 49 -12.38 13.14 0.21
N GLU A 50 -12.54 12.87 1.49
CA GLU A 50 -11.66 12.04 2.31
C GLU A 50 -12.34 10.69 2.59
N LEU A 51 -11.58 9.61 2.53
CA LEU A 51 -12.02 8.30 3.00
C LEU A 51 -11.90 8.27 4.51
N VAL A 52 -12.97 7.92 5.19
CA VAL A 52 -13.04 7.85 6.66
C VAL A 52 -13.28 6.41 7.08
N CYS A 53 -12.55 5.97 8.07
CA CYS A 53 -12.87 4.73 8.78
C CYS A 53 -13.11 5.00 10.27
N GLU A 54 -14.15 4.35 10.81
CA GLU A 54 -14.52 4.40 12.22
C GLU A 54 -14.86 2.99 12.71
N SER A 55 -14.55 2.73 13.98
CA SER A 55 -14.93 1.48 14.63
C SER A 55 -16.45 1.26 14.53
N GLY A 56 -16.82 0.05 14.18
CA GLY A 56 -18.20 -0.41 14.12
C GLY A 56 -18.76 -0.80 15.49
N PRO A 57 -20.01 -1.30 15.51
CA PRO A 57 -20.71 -1.60 16.75
C PRO A 57 -20.13 -2.80 17.50
N ASP A 58 -19.54 -3.77 16.82
CA ASP A 58 -18.98 -4.98 17.41
C ASP A 58 -17.51 -4.81 17.85
N LYS A 59 -16.87 -3.67 17.49
CA LYS A 59 -15.49 -3.31 17.85
C LYS A 59 -14.45 -4.36 17.47
N LYS A 60 -14.68 -5.07 16.38
CA LYS A 60 -13.79 -6.09 15.83
C LYS A 60 -12.85 -5.50 14.79
N TYR A 61 -12.03 -6.38 14.19
CA TYR A 61 -11.26 -6.01 13.01
C TYR A 61 -12.16 -5.77 11.81
N GLY A 62 -11.82 -4.77 11.02
CA GLY A 62 -12.44 -4.52 9.73
C GLY A 62 -11.43 -4.04 8.70
N TYR A 63 -11.74 -4.31 7.44
CA TYR A 63 -10.83 -3.98 6.34
C TYR A 63 -11.60 -3.38 5.17
N LEU A 64 -10.90 -2.53 4.43
CA LEU A 64 -11.32 -2.04 3.12
C LEU A 64 -10.26 -2.44 2.11
N SER A 65 -10.54 -3.45 1.27
CA SER A 65 -9.60 -3.95 0.28
C SER A 65 -9.87 -3.41 -1.12
N THR A 66 -8.83 -3.29 -1.94
CA THR A 66 -8.97 -3.05 -3.37
C THR A 66 -9.62 -4.27 -4.05
N ASP A 67 -10.42 -4.04 -5.11
CA ASP A 67 -10.98 -5.13 -5.95
C ASP A 67 -9.91 -5.84 -6.79
N LYS A 68 -8.74 -5.21 -6.96
CA LYS A 68 -7.63 -5.66 -7.79
C LYS A 68 -6.40 -5.97 -6.94
N SER A 69 -5.69 -7.03 -7.28
CA SER A 69 -4.39 -7.38 -6.69
C SER A 69 -3.25 -6.58 -7.29
N TYR A 70 -2.21 -6.34 -6.48
CA TYR A 70 -1.01 -5.60 -6.86
C TYR A 70 0.25 -6.35 -6.41
N LYS A 71 1.15 -6.63 -7.35
CA LYS A 71 2.44 -7.32 -7.04
C LYS A 71 3.56 -6.33 -6.79
N ASN A 72 3.86 -5.47 -7.78
CA ASN A 72 4.90 -4.45 -7.68
C ASN A 72 4.27 -3.07 -7.81
N PHE A 73 4.54 -2.20 -6.86
CA PHE A 73 3.93 -0.87 -6.86
C PHE A 73 4.72 0.14 -6.03
N ASP A 74 4.40 1.41 -6.25
CA ASP A 74 4.80 2.55 -5.45
C ASP A 74 3.52 3.30 -5.07
N LEU A 75 3.09 3.17 -3.82
CA LEU A 75 1.90 3.79 -3.25
C LEU A 75 2.31 4.95 -2.35
N THR A 76 1.73 6.11 -2.59
CA THR A 76 1.76 7.24 -1.65
C THR A 76 0.34 7.59 -1.27
N LEU A 77 0.10 7.79 0.01
CA LEU A 77 -1.17 8.24 0.57
C LEU A 77 -0.96 9.16 1.76
N GLN A 78 -2.01 9.85 2.18
CA GLN A 78 -1.99 10.62 3.42
C GLN A 78 -3.02 10.05 4.41
N PHE A 79 -2.65 10.04 5.70
CA PHE A 79 -3.54 9.64 6.77
C PHE A 79 -3.53 10.66 7.90
N LYS A 80 -4.64 10.73 8.64
CA LYS A 80 -4.79 11.50 9.87
C LYS A 80 -5.56 10.68 10.89
N GLN A 81 -4.93 10.41 12.01
CA GLN A 81 -5.53 9.73 13.15
C GLN A 81 -6.32 10.74 13.98
N GLU A 82 -7.64 10.58 14.04
CA GLU A 82 -8.51 11.49 14.81
C GLU A 82 -8.82 10.95 16.21
N ALA A 83 -8.93 9.64 16.38
CA ALA A 83 -9.10 8.97 17.67
C ALA A 83 -8.49 7.57 17.61
N ASN A 84 -7.70 7.22 18.62
CA ASN A 84 -7.01 5.93 18.78
C ASN A 84 -6.66 5.27 17.46
N GLY A 85 -5.82 5.90 16.66
CA GLY A 85 -5.64 5.62 15.23
C GLY A 85 -4.90 4.33 14.93
N ASN A 86 -5.19 3.21 15.61
CA ASN A 86 -4.61 1.92 15.29
C ASN A 86 -5.24 1.36 14.01
N SER A 87 -4.45 1.38 12.95
CA SER A 87 -4.82 1.06 11.59
C SER A 87 -3.60 0.49 10.85
N GLY A 88 -3.66 0.38 9.53
CA GLY A 88 -2.55 -0.08 8.72
C GLY A 88 -2.87 -0.15 7.25
N VAL A 89 -1.83 -0.33 6.45
CA VAL A 89 -1.93 -0.53 5.01
C VAL A 89 -1.37 -1.91 4.69
N PHE A 90 -2.26 -2.85 4.42
CA PHE A 90 -1.88 -4.19 3.97
C PHE A 90 -1.47 -4.19 2.50
N PHE A 91 -0.56 -5.08 2.16
CA PHE A 91 -0.14 -5.32 0.79
C PHE A 91 0.11 -6.81 0.54
N ARG A 92 -0.09 -7.23 -0.71
CA ARG A 92 -0.02 -8.65 -1.10
C ARG A 92 -0.81 -9.53 -0.14
N SER A 93 -1.97 -9.03 0.28
CA SER A 93 -2.83 -9.67 1.27
C SER A 93 -3.92 -10.50 0.62
N ASP A 94 -4.41 -11.47 1.38
CA ASP A 94 -5.61 -12.26 1.09
C ASP A 94 -6.58 -12.13 2.26
N ILE A 95 -7.89 -12.09 1.97
CA ILE A 95 -8.93 -11.81 2.96
C ILE A 95 -10.06 -12.81 2.83
N GLU A 96 -10.31 -13.52 3.93
CA GLU A 96 -11.47 -14.41 4.09
C GLU A 96 -12.33 -13.89 5.26
N GLY A 97 -13.52 -13.36 4.95
CA GLY A 97 -14.37 -12.68 5.94
C GLY A 97 -13.66 -11.46 6.53
N VAL A 98 -13.31 -11.52 7.81
CA VAL A 98 -12.51 -10.51 8.54
C VAL A 98 -11.13 -11.04 8.96
N LYS A 99 -10.69 -12.12 8.33
CA LYS A 99 -9.36 -12.67 8.52
C LYS A 99 -8.48 -12.25 7.34
N ILE A 100 -7.46 -11.45 7.60
CA ILE A 100 -6.50 -10.99 6.58
C ILE A 100 -5.14 -11.64 6.83
N SER A 101 -4.58 -12.28 5.80
CA SER A 101 -3.18 -12.73 5.77
C SER A 101 -2.37 -11.82 4.86
N GLY A 102 -1.06 -11.79 5.03
CA GLY A 102 -0.14 -10.93 4.27
C GLY A 102 0.59 -9.94 5.16
N TRP A 103 1.08 -8.87 4.59
CA TRP A 103 1.95 -7.92 5.29
C TRP A 103 1.28 -6.55 5.43
N GLN A 104 1.43 -5.99 6.62
CA GLN A 104 0.90 -4.67 6.98
C GLN A 104 2.06 -3.70 7.18
N VAL A 105 1.97 -2.53 6.57
CA VAL A 105 2.70 -1.34 7.02
C VAL A 105 1.85 -0.70 8.11
N GLU A 106 2.39 -0.64 9.31
CA GLU A 106 1.68 -0.15 10.49
C GLU A 106 1.35 1.33 10.41
N VAL A 107 0.15 1.69 10.84
CA VAL A 107 -0.31 3.05 11.11
C VAL A 107 -0.96 3.06 12.48
N ALA A 108 -0.22 3.44 13.51
CA ALA A 108 -0.62 3.36 14.90
C ALA A 108 -0.27 4.65 15.66
N PRO A 109 -0.74 4.86 16.89
CA PRO A 109 -0.29 5.97 17.73
C PRO A 109 1.21 5.99 17.94
N LEU A 110 1.73 7.10 18.44
CA LEU A 110 3.17 7.25 18.74
C LEU A 110 3.68 6.09 19.62
N ASN A 111 4.88 5.60 19.32
CA ASN A 111 5.55 4.46 19.95
C ASN A 111 4.88 3.09 19.71
N HIS A 112 4.09 2.97 18.64
CA HIS A 112 3.45 1.73 18.24
C HIS A 112 3.88 1.26 16.83
N ASN A 113 5.12 1.62 16.43
CA ASN A 113 5.81 1.13 15.24
C ASN A 113 5.23 1.58 13.89
N THR A 114 4.65 2.79 13.79
CA THR A 114 4.17 3.34 12.51
C THR A 114 5.27 3.31 11.44
N GLY A 115 4.98 2.71 10.29
CA GLY A 115 5.94 2.50 9.20
C GLY A 115 6.69 1.17 9.25
N GLY A 116 6.60 0.40 10.35
CA GLY A 116 7.13 -0.96 10.45
C GLY A 116 6.30 -1.97 9.65
N ILE A 117 6.80 -3.20 9.51
CA ILE A 117 6.16 -4.27 8.74
C ILE A 117 5.83 -5.45 9.65
N TYR A 118 4.55 -5.81 9.66
CA TYR A 118 3.99 -6.94 10.40
C TYR A 118 3.43 -7.97 9.43
N GLU A 119 3.66 -9.28 9.65
CA GLU A 119 3.05 -10.37 8.91
C GLU A 119 1.87 -10.94 9.69
N SER A 120 0.65 -10.68 9.21
CA SER A 120 -0.59 -11.14 9.82
C SER A 120 -0.79 -12.63 9.59
N TYR A 121 -1.17 -13.36 10.64
CA TYR A 121 -1.28 -14.83 10.66
C TYR A 121 0.00 -15.55 10.19
N GLY A 122 1.16 -14.94 10.42
CA GLY A 122 2.46 -15.46 10.06
C GLY A 122 3.50 -15.23 11.15
N ARG A 123 4.62 -14.60 10.79
CA ARG A 123 5.79 -14.39 11.67
C ARG A 123 5.64 -13.24 12.67
N GLY A 124 4.54 -12.45 12.61
CA GLY A 124 4.38 -11.25 13.42
C GLY A 124 5.25 -10.09 12.92
N TRP A 125 5.90 -9.36 13.83
CA TRP A 125 6.80 -8.27 13.47
C TRP A 125 8.02 -8.78 12.67
N ILE A 126 8.12 -8.33 11.43
CA ILE A 126 9.27 -8.62 10.56
C ILE A 126 10.36 -7.58 10.78
N ILE A 127 9.98 -6.30 10.78
CA ILE A 127 10.89 -5.19 11.05
C ILE A 127 10.12 -4.03 11.67
N LYS A 128 10.72 -3.42 12.69
CA LYS A 128 10.19 -2.22 13.35
C LYS A 128 11.04 -1.01 12.98
N PRO A 129 10.48 0.20 12.93
CA PRO A 129 11.26 1.42 12.80
C PRO A 129 12.11 1.62 14.06
N LYS A 130 13.11 2.49 13.96
CA LYS A 130 13.85 2.93 15.14
C LYS A 130 12.95 3.84 16.00
N PRO A 131 13.06 3.79 17.33
CA PRO A 131 12.25 4.61 18.22
C PRO A 131 12.36 6.12 17.96
N GLU A 132 13.53 6.59 17.53
CA GLU A 132 13.74 7.98 17.17
C GLU A 132 12.99 8.40 15.90
N ASP A 133 12.79 7.47 14.94
CA ASP A 133 12.09 7.74 13.69
C ASP A 133 10.58 7.82 13.90
N GLU A 134 10.03 7.14 14.91
CA GLU A 134 8.60 7.22 15.24
C GLU A 134 8.16 8.64 15.64
N LYS A 135 9.07 9.46 16.20
CA LYS A 135 8.81 10.87 16.55
C LYS A 135 8.48 11.75 15.34
N LEU A 136 8.65 11.24 14.12
CA LEU A 136 8.25 11.92 12.88
C LEU A 136 6.74 11.86 12.64
N LEU A 137 6.01 11.00 13.39
CA LEU A 137 4.55 10.96 13.37
C LEU A 137 3.97 12.25 13.96
N LYS A 138 3.13 12.90 13.19
CA LYS A 138 2.39 14.11 13.60
C LYS A 138 1.00 13.68 14.05
N GLU A 139 0.83 13.45 15.35
CA GLU A 139 -0.45 13.03 15.92
C GLU A 139 -1.57 14.05 15.65
N GLY A 140 -2.75 13.56 15.27
CA GLY A 140 -3.91 14.41 14.94
C GLY A 140 -3.75 15.27 13.68
N GLN A 141 -2.64 15.15 12.95
CA GLN A 141 -2.34 15.92 11.74
C GLN A 141 -2.20 14.98 10.52
N TRP A 142 -2.16 15.57 9.33
CA TRP A 142 -1.89 14.82 8.11
C TRP A 142 -0.45 14.36 8.04
N ASN A 143 -0.28 13.06 7.88
CA ASN A 143 0.99 12.41 7.62
C ASN A 143 0.99 11.81 6.22
N THR A 144 2.16 11.78 5.57
CA THR A 144 2.34 11.13 4.28
C THR A 144 3.07 9.81 4.49
N MET A 145 2.43 8.70 4.09
CA MET A 145 3.02 7.37 4.01
C MET A 145 3.33 7.06 2.55
N ARG A 146 4.53 6.53 2.28
CA ARG A 146 4.88 5.92 1.00
C ARG A 146 5.33 4.49 1.24
N ILE A 147 4.85 3.59 0.39
CA ILE A 147 5.13 2.15 0.43
C ILE A 147 5.58 1.74 -0.97
N ARG A 148 6.79 1.24 -1.11
CA ARG A 148 7.31 0.73 -2.37
C ARG A 148 7.62 -0.75 -2.22
N VAL A 149 7.03 -1.57 -3.11
CA VAL A 149 7.19 -3.02 -3.15
C VAL A 149 7.64 -3.43 -4.55
N ILE A 150 8.83 -4.03 -4.65
CA ILE A 150 9.39 -4.52 -5.93
C ILE A 150 10.05 -5.87 -5.67
N GLY A 151 9.55 -6.94 -6.33
CA GLY A 151 10.06 -8.27 -6.07
C GLY A 151 9.98 -8.61 -4.59
N ASP A 152 11.12 -8.90 -3.98
CA ASP A 152 11.29 -9.23 -2.56
C ASP A 152 11.66 -8.01 -1.68
N GLU A 153 11.74 -6.81 -2.26
CA GLU A 153 12.15 -5.59 -1.56
C GLU A 153 10.94 -4.72 -1.19
N VAL A 154 10.90 -4.28 0.05
CA VAL A 154 9.92 -3.34 0.59
C VAL A 154 10.62 -2.18 1.27
N THR A 155 10.20 -0.97 0.94
CA THR A 155 10.65 0.23 1.64
C THR A 155 9.44 1.07 2.05
N THR A 156 9.46 1.59 3.26
CA THR A 156 8.42 2.49 3.79
C THR A 156 9.02 3.85 4.15
N TRP A 157 8.23 4.90 3.98
CA TRP A 157 8.59 6.27 4.38
C TRP A 157 7.42 6.93 5.10
N LEU A 158 7.74 7.65 6.16
CA LEU A 158 6.81 8.54 6.87
C LEU A 158 7.29 9.98 6.74
N ASN A 159 6.44 10.87 6.21
CA ASN A 159 6.74 12.28 6.00
C ASN A 159 8.06 12.55 5.23
N GLY A 160 8.38 11.63 4.29
CA GLY A 160 9.59 11.71 3.46
C GLY A 160 10.84 11.06 4.04
N HIS A 161 10.83 10.68 5.33
CA HIS A 161 11.91 9.93 5.97
C HIS A 161 11.70 8.42 5.81
N GLN A 162 12.76 7.68 5.47
CA GLN A 162 12.70 6.23 5.35
C GLN A 162 12.61 5.58 6.72
N MET A 163 11.50 4.87 6.98
CA MET A 163 11.27 4.17 8.25
C MET A 163 11.96 2.82 8.27
N VAL A 164 11.71 1.98 7.25
CA VAL A 164 12.34 0.66 7.15
C VAL A 164 12.66 0.32 5.69
N TYR A 165 13.65 -0.56 5.52
CA TYR A 165 13.92 -1.32 4.29
C TYR A 165 14.04 -2.79 4.65
N LEU A 166 13.37 -3.63 3.87
CA LEU A 166 13.34 -5.08 4.07
C LEU A 166 13.52 -5.78 2.73
N LYS A 167 14.32 -6.86 2.72
CA LYS A 167 14.37 -7.84 1.65
C LYS A 167 13.89 -9.18 2.21
N ASP A 168 12.81 -9.73 1.64
CA ASP A 168 12.14 -10.93 2.16
C ASP A 168 11.59 -11.78 1.01
N GLU A 169 12.12 -12.99 0.86
CA GLU A 169 11.76 -13.90 -0.22
C GLU A 169 10.27 -14.29 -0.20
N LYS A 170 9.69 -14.49 0.99
CA LYS A 170 8.26 -14.83 1.14
C LYS A 170 7.37 -13.69 0.62
N ILE A 171 7.74 -12.43 0.90
CA ILE A 171 7.08 -11.27 0.30
C ILE A 171 7.24 -11.31 -1.23
N GLY A 172 8.43 -11.65 -1.74
CA GLY A 172 8.73 -11.69 -3.17
C GLY A 172 7.84 -12.66 -3.96
N GLN A 173 7.49 -13.78 -3.36
CA GLN A 173 6.65 -14.82 -3.98
C GLN A 173 5.16 -14.48 -3.97
N ALA A 174 4.71 -13.60 -3.07
CA ALA A 174 3.30 -13.29 -2.88
C ALA A 174 2.75 -12.28 -3.91
N ASN A 175 1.45 -12.30 -4.06
CA ASN A 175 0.62 -11.32 -4.75
C ASN A 175 -0.70 -11.19 -3.98
N GLY A 176 -1.40 -10.05 -4.08
CA GLY A 176 -2.67 -9.89 -3.38
C GLY A 176 -3.16 -8.45 -3.35
N PHE A 177 -4.15 -8.22 -2.53
CA PHE A 177 -4.84 -6.93 -2.40
C PHE A 177 -3.99 -5.92 -1.61
N ILE A 178 -4.29 -4.63 -1.84
CA ILE A 178 -3.98 -3.57 -0.89
C ILE A 178 -5.23 -3.39 -0.03
N ALA A 179 -5.08 -3.32 1.30
CA ALA A 179 -6.20 -3.08 2.19
C ALA A 179 -5.84 -2.11 3.31
N LEU A 180 -6.83 -1.32 3.70
CA LEU A 180 -6.77 -0.51 4.91
C LEU A 180 -7.42 -1.26 6.06
N GLN A 181 -6.92 -1.08 7.28
CA GLN A 181 -7.39 -1.76 8.48
C GLN A 181 -8.10 -0.80 9.43
N ILE A 182 -9.07 -1.32 10.17
CA ILE A 182 -9.45 -0.86 11.51
C ILE A 182 -9.10 -1.99 12.47
N HIS A 183 -8.30 -1.69 13.49
CA HIS A 183 -7.97 -2.63 14.55
C HIS A 183 -9.17 -2.87 15.48
N ASP A 184 -9.19 -3.97 16.20
CA ASP A 184 -10.23 -4.24 17.21
C ASP A 184 -10.12 -3.32 18.44
N GLY A 185 -11.04 -3.45 19.39
CA GLY A 185 -11.09 -2.69 20.65
C GLY A 185 -11.94 -1.42 20.60
N GLY A 186 -12.27 -0.93 19.42
CA GLY A 186 -13.14 0.24 19.25
C GLY A 186 -12.45 1.59 19.49
N GLY A 187 -13.20 2.67 19.29
CA GLY A 187 -12.71 4.04 19.51
C GLY A 187 -11.75 4.54 18.44
N ILE A 188 -11.63 3.85 17.32
CA ILE A 188 -10.71 4.19 16.22
C ILE A 188 -11.40 5.11 15.23
N LYS A 189 -10.70 6.16 14.81
CA LYS A 189 -11.09 7.00 13.69
C LYS A 189 -9.86 7.48 12.94
N VAL A 190 -9.76 7.12 11.65
CA VAL A 190 -8.68 7.54 10.77
C VAL A 190 -9.25 8.06 9.46
N ARG A 191 -8.66 9.16 8.96
CA ARG A 191 -8.96 9.72 7.64
C ARG A 191 -7.82 9.47 6.68
N TRP A 192 -8.17 9.24 5.41
CA TRP A 192 -7.25 8.93 4.33
C TRP A 192 -7.55 9.76 3.10
N LYS A 193 -6.50 10.19 2.38
CA LYS A 193 -6.64 10.91 1.11
C LYS A 193 -5.39 10.83 0.25
N ASN A 194 -5.46 11.44 -0.94
CA ASN A 194 -4.33 11.63 -1.85
C ASN A 194 -3.63 10.32 -2.24
N PHE A 195 -4.41 9.26 -2.49
CA PHE A 195 -3.89 7.99 -2.95
C PHE A 195 -3.28 8.10 -4.35
N LYS A 196 -2.00 7.84 -4.46
CA LYS A 196 -1.24 7.83 -5.72
C LYS A 196 -0.56 6.48 -5.85
N LEU A 197 -1.06 5.63 -6.74
CA LEU A 197 -0.48 4.33 -7.04
C LEU A 197 0.18 4.38 -8.41
N LYS A 198 1.39 3.82 -8.48
CA LYS A 198 2.08 3.49 -9.73
C LYS A 198 2.40 2.01 -9.70
N GLU A 199 1.83 1.23 -10.63
CA GLU A 199 2.26 -0.16 -10.86
C GLU A 199 3.65 -0.16 -11.52
N LEU A 200 4.53 -1.07 -11.11
CA LEU A 200 5.94 -1.13 -11.49
C LEU A 200 6.27 -2.40 -12.29
#